data_eeb702fbae510d9c69df78d69b37de12
#
_entry.id   eeb702fbae510d9c69df78d69b37de12
#
_cell.length_a   1.000
_cell.length_b   1.000
_cell.length_c   1.000
_cell.angle_alpha   90.00
_cell.angle_beta   90.00
_cell.angle_gamma   90.00
#
_symmetry.space_group_name_H-M   'P 1'
#
loop_
_entity.id
_entity.type
_entity.pdbx_description
1 polymer ?
#
loop_
_entity_poly.entity_id
_entity_poly.type
_entity_poly.pdbx_seq_one_letter_code
_entity_poly.pdbx_strand_id
1 'polypeptide(L)'
;MVQIAQARVKYNVPGTRPEVAELFRDKSAMKNALRKAGLPCAAHMLITSVDDCKAFADKVGFPMVLKPPAGMGAKATFRVTNLEEFVNACRGMKVSKESPVLAEEMLRGREHSFETITINGKPVTWSVSDYLPTCLEVVENPWIQWACVLPREENEPVYQKAAAMGTKCIEALGLDNGFTHMEWFEKANGELAIGEIAQRPPGANITRMTGLGHDIDPYRAWALA
;
A
#
# COMPACT_ATOMS: atom_id res chain seq x y z
N MET A 1 12.17 -4.18 8.65
CA MET A 1 11.21 -5.22 9.10
C MET A 1 11.74 -6.62 8.83
N VAL A 2 12.09 -7.01 7.60
CA VAL A 2 12.57 -8.36 7.25
C VAL A 2 13.77 -8.80 8.10
N GLN A 3 14.82 -7.95 8.22
CA GLN A 3 16.00 -8.26 9.04
C GLN A 3 15.65 -8.46 10.52
N ILE A 4 14.69 -7.71 11.05
CA ILE A 4 14.21 -7.88 12.42
C ILE A 4 13.48 -9.21 12.57
N ALA A 5 12.63 -9.58 11.60
CA ALA A 5 11.94 -10.85 11.59
C ALA A 5 12.92 -12.03 11.51
N GLN A 6 13.97 -11.94 10.69
CA GLN A 6 15.07 -12.93 10.62
C GLN A 6 15.81 -13.04 11.96
N ALA A 7 16.12 -11.91 12.59
CA ALA A 7 16.76 -11.91 13.91
C ALA A 7 15.88 -12.57 14.98
N ARG A 8 14.55 -12.30 14.96
CA ARG A 8 13.61 -12.96 15.88
C ARG A 8 13.63 -14.47 15.75
N VAL A 9 13.60 -15.00 14.52
CA VAL A 9 13.71 -16.45 14.28
C VAL A 9 15.03 -16.99 14.84
N LYS A 10 16.15 -16.31 14.53
CA LYS A 10 17.49 -16.73 14.99
C LYS A 10 17.60 -16.81 16.52
N TYR A 11 16.95 -15.89 17.23
CA TYR A 11 17.04 -15.80 18.69
C TYR A 11 15.79 -16.32 19.42
N ASN A 12 14.90 -17.02 18.71
CA ASN A 12 13.63 -17.54 19.24
C ASN A 12 12.78 -16.49 19.97
N VAL A 13 12.70 -15.28 19.37
CA VAL A 13 11.86 -14.18 19.87
C VAL A 13 10.53 -14.18 19.11
N PRO A 14 9.39 -14.23 19.80
CA PRO A 14 8.07 -14.19 19.15
C PRO A 14 7.86 -12.94 18.27
N GLY A 15 7.05 -13.06 17.24
CA GLY A 15 6.62 -11.95 16.37
C GLY A 15 6.55 -12.33 14.90
N THR A 16 6.33 -11.34 14.04
CA THR A 16 6.16 -11.52 12.59
C THR A 16 7.29 -12.34 11.98
N ARG A 17 6.92 -13.37 11.21
CA ARG A 17 7.86 -14.22 10.51
C ARG A 17 8.45 -13.53 9.28
N PRO A 18 9.67 -13.91 8.82
CA PRO A 18 10.33 -13.27 7.66
C PRO A 18 9.49 -13.28 6.39
N GLU A 19 8.84 -14.40 6.07
CA GLU A 19 8.00 -14.56 4.89
C GLU A 19 6.78 -13.61 4.90
N VAL A 20 6.20 -13.38 6.08
CA VAL A 20 5.11 -12.39 6.25
C VAL A 20 5.65 -10.97 6.12
N ALA A 21 6.79 -10.67 6.77
CA ALA A 21 7.41 -9.36 6.68
C ALA A 21 7.81 -8.98 5.24
N GLU A 22 8.20 -9.95 4.41
CA GLU A 22 8.48 -9.74 2.99
C GLU A 22 7.23 -9.36 2.20
N LEU A 23 6.09 -10.01 2.45
CA LEU A 23 4.82 -9.66 1.80
C LEU A 23 4.39 -8.21 2.09
N PHE A 24 4.71 -7.68 3.27
CA PHE A 24 4.45 -6.28 3.61
C PHE A 24 5.57 -5.31 3.17
N ARG A 25 6.63 -5.80 2.57
CA ARG A 25 7.78 -5.00 2.13
C ARG A 25 7.91 -4.93 0.61
N ASP A 26 7.66 -6.03 -0.07
CA ASP A 26 7.71 -6.14 -1.53
C ASP A 26 6.31 -5.98 -2.12
N LYS A 27 6.10 -4.88 -2.85
CA LYS A 27 4.80 -4.53 -3.44
C LYS A 27 4.32 -5.55 -4.48
N SER A 28 5.24 -6.18 -5.21
CA SER A 28 4.89 -7.21 -6.19
C SER A 28 4.43 -8.50 -5.51
N ALA A 29 5.17 -8.97 -4.50
CA ALA A 29 4.82 -10.13 -3.70
C ALA A 29 3.48 -9.92 -2.97
N MET A 30 3.29 -8.75 -2.36
CA MET A 30 2.03 -8.34 -1.72
C MET A 30 0.86 -8.45 -2.69
N LYS A 31 0.93 -7.79 -3.86
CA LYS A 31 -0.16 -7.77 -4.84
C LYS A 31 -0.45 -9.17 -5.41
N ASN A 32 0.59 -9.99 -5.60
CA ASN A 32 0.40 -11.38 -6.03
C ASN A 32 -0.37 -12.20 -4.98
N ALA A 33 -0.05 -12.04 -3.69
CA ALA A 33 -0.77 -12.69 -2.60
C ALA A 33 -2.23 -12.22 -2.51
N LEU A 34 -2.46 -10.91 -2.58
CA LEU A 34 -3.82 -10.33 -2.56
C LEU A 34 -4.67 -10.80 -3.74
N ARG A 35 -4.11 -10.83 -4.96
CA ARG A 35 -4.81 -11.35 -6.14
C ARG A 35 -5.13 -12.83 -6.04
N LYS A 36 -4.21 -13.64 -5.51
CA LYS A 36 -4.45 -15.06 -5.24
C LYS A 36 -5.61 -15.27 -4.27
N ALA A 37 -5.80 -14.34 -3.34
CA ALA A 37 -6.93 -14.34 -2.41
C ALA A 37 -8.22 -13.70 -2.99
N GLY A 38 -8.22 -13.32 -4.27
CA GLY A 38 -9.38 -12.69 -4.93
C GLY A 38 -9.63 -11.23 -4.55
N LEU A 39 -8.63 -10.55 -3.97
CA LEU A 39 -8.76 -9.16 -3.54
C LEU A 39 -8.43 -8.19 -4.69
N PRO A 40 -9.20 -7.08 -4.83
CA PRO A 40 -9.03 -6.14 -5.91
C PRO A 40 -7.80 -5.25 -5.68
N CYS A 41 -6.77 -5.41 -6.48
CA CYS A 41 -5.61 -4.53 -6.48
C CYS A 41 -5.19 -4.17 -7.91
N ALA A 42 -4.47 -3.07 -8.07
CA ALA A 42 -3.96 -2.59 -9.35
C ALA A 42 -3.29 -3.72 -10.15
N ALA A 43 -3.55 -3.78 -11.45
CA ALA A 43 -2.79 -4.63 -12.35
C ALA A 43 -1.31 -4.22 -12.26
N HIS A 44 -0.41 -5.17 -12.17
CA HIS A 44 1.01 -4.88 -12.00
C HIS A 44 1.89 -5.89 -12.73
N MET A 45 3.11 -5.49 -12.98
CA MET A 45 4.18 -6.32 -13.53
C MET A 45 5.54 -5.82 -13.03
N LEU A 46 6.41 -6.77 -12.69
CA LEU A 46 7.79 -6.46 -12.40
C LEU A 46 8.54 -6.35 -13.74
N ILE A 47 9.00 -5.16 -14.06
CA ILE A 47 9.73 -4.85 -15.30
C ILE A 47 11.21 -5.10 -15.05
N THR A 48 11.78 -6.00 -15.81
CA THR A 48 13.21 -6.39 -15.76
C THR A 48 13.96 -6.09 -17.04
N SER A 49 13.23 -5.76 -18.10
CA SER A 49 13.76 -5.42 -19.42
C SER A 49 12.87 -4.40 -20.12
N VAL A 50 13.37 -3.81 -21.20
CA VAL A 50 12.58 -2.89 -22.05
C VAL A 50 11.45 -3.63 -22.79
N ASP A 51 11.63 -4.91 -23.10
CA ASP A 51 10.59 -5.70 -23.78
C ASP A 51 9.36 -5.92 -22.88
N ASP A 52 9.56 -6.00 -21.57
CA ASP A 52 8.47 -6.10 -20.59
C ASP A 52 7.56 -4.87 -20.64
N CYS A 53 8.11 -3.68 -20.99
CA CYS A 53 7.34 -2.44 -21.08
C CYS A 53 6.22 -2.56 -22.10
N LYS A 54 6.50 -3.08 -23.29
CA LYS A 54 5.50 -3.25 -24.33
C LYS A 54 4.45 -4.27 -23.93
N ALA A 55 4.88 -5.43 -23.42
CA ALA A 55 3.97 -6.48 -22.99
C ALA A 55 2.99 -6.01 -21.90
N PHE A 56 3.46 -5.19 -20.95
CA PHE A 56 2.60 -4.63 -19.92
C PHE A 56 1.70 -3.51 -20.45
N ALA A 57 2.20 -2.65 -21.33
CA ALA A 57 1.42 -1.58 -21.96
C ALA A 57 0.26 -2.13 -22.80
N ASP A 58 0.50 -3.18 -23.58
CA ASP A 58 -0.54 -3.85 -24.39
C ASP A 58 -1.64 -4.46 -23.51
N LYS A 59 -1.30 -4.88 -22.28
CA LYS A 59 -2.24 -5.49 -21.33
C LYS A 59 -3.09 -4.48 -20.57
N VAL A 60 -2.50 -3.35 -20.16
CA VAL A 60 -3.10 -2.43 -19.17
C VAL A 60 -3.50 -1.10 -19.80
N GLY A 61 -2.75 -0.61 -20.79
CA GLY A 61 -2.92 0.73 -21.34
C GLY A 61 -2.30 1.82 -20.46
N PHE A 62 -2.49 3.07 -20.87
CA PHE A 62 -1.96 4.25 -20.19
C PHE A 62 -3.06 5.11 -19.56
N PRO A 63 -2.76 5.92 -18.54
CA PRO A 63 -1.45 6.08 -17.88
C PRO A 63 -1.13 4.93 -16.92
N MET A 64 0.16 4.78 -16.62
CA MET A 64 0.68 3.82 -15.64
C MET A 64 1.56 4.51 -14.61
N VAL A 65 1.81 3.82 -13.50
CA VAL A 65 2.72 4.26 -12.43
C VAL A 65 3.91 3.32 -12.36
N LEU A 66 5.11 3.89 -12.31
CA LEU A 66 6.36 3.18 -12.09
C LEU A 66 6.89 3.52 -10.70
N LYS A 67 7.31 2.51 -9.94
CA LYS A 67 7.87 2.71 -8.60
C LYS A 67 8.83 1.58 -8.23
N PRO A 68 9.76 1.79 -7.29
CA PRO A 68 10.58 0.71 -6.76
C PRO A 68 9.69 -0.37 -6.12
N PRO A 69 10.01 -1.67 -6.27
CA PRO A 69 9.27 -2.76 -5.60
C PRO A 69 9.26 -2.62 -4.09
N ALA A 70 10.34 -2.08 -3.52
CA ALA A 70 10.52 -1.85 -2.10
C ALA A 70 10.90 -0.37 -1.85
N GLY A 71 9.92 0.47 -1.55
CA GLY A 71 10.08 1.91 -1.30
C GLY A 71 9.12 2.40 -0.21
N MET A 72 9.18 3.69 0.12
CA MET A 72 8.26 4.38 1.03
C MET A 72 8.04 5.83 0.58
N GLY A 73 6.83 6.36 0.84
CA GLY A 73 6.52 7.78 0.72
C GLY A 73 6.54 8.30 -0.72
N ALA A 74 6.05 7.54 -1.66
CA ALA A 74 5.97 7.89 -3.09
C ALA A 74 7.31 8.32 -3.74
N LYS A 75 8.44 8.15 -3.06
CA LYS A 75 9.77 8.47 -3.59
C LYS A 75 10.07 7.61 -4.80
N ALA A 76 10.59 8.25 -5.86
CA ALA A 76 10.86 7.61 -7.15
C ALA A 76 9.61 6.93 -7.77
N THR A 77 8.43 7.52 -7.56
CA THR A 77 7.19 7.15 -8.24
C THR A 77 6.99 8.09 -9.42
N PHE A 78 6.77 7.52 -10.59
CA PHE A 78 6.63 8.27 -11.84
C PHE A 78 5.35 7.84 -12.57
N ARG A 79 4.59 8.82 -13.06
CA ARG A 79 3.51 8.57 -14.01
C ARG A 79 4.09 8.58 -15.42
N VAL A 80 3.67 7.61 -16.22
CA VAL A 80 3.96 7.55 -17.67
C VAL A 80 2.66 7.48 -18.45
N THR A 81 2.59 8.22 -19.55
CA THR A 81 1.37 8.42 -20.34
C THR A 81 1.41 7.74 -21.71
N ASN A 82 2.56 7.25 -22.11
CA ASN A 82 2.77 6.54 -23.37
C ASN A 82 3.98 5.60 -23.29
N LEU A 83 4.15 4.75 -24.30
CA LEU A 83 5.19 3.74 -24.33
C LEU A 83 6.61 4.34 -24.39
N GLU A 84 6.79 5.47 -25.06
CA GLU A 84 8.08 6.14 -25.16
C GLU A 84 8.56 6.63 -23.79
N GLU A 85 7.68 7.32 -23.04
CA GLU A 85 7.95 7.74 -21.67
C GLU A 85 8.26 6.54 -20.77
N PHE A 86 7.51 5.43 -20.92
CA PHE A 86 7.73 4.23 -20.14
C PHE A 86 9.12 3.64 -20.39
N VAL A 87 9.49 3.44 -21.65
CA VAL A 87 10.81 2.92 -22.04
C VAL A 87 11.94 3.85 -21.58
N ASN A 88 11.76 5.16 -21.74
CA ASN A 88 12.77 6.15 -21.32
C ASN A 88 12.93 6.17 -19.80
N ALA A 89 11.85 6.08 -19.03
CA ALA A 89 11.91 5.94 -17.57
C ALA A 89 12.66 4.67 -17.14
N CYS A 90 12.38 3.53 -17.75
CA CYS A 90 13.07 2.27 -17.47
C CYS A 90 14.57 2.34 -17.80
N ARG A 91 14.94 2.98 -18.91
CA ARG A 91 16.35 3.21 -19.26
C ARG A 91 17.05 4.13 -18.25
N GLY A 92 16.38 5.24 -17.88
CA GLY A 92 16.90 6.18 -16.87
C GLY A 92 17.12 5.53 -15.52
N MET A 93 16.22 4.64 -15.12
CA MET A 93 16.31 3.84 -13.88
C MET A 93 17.28 2.66 -13.98
N LYS A 94 17.88 2.40 -15.16
CA LYS A 94 18.79 1.27 -15.44
C LYS A 94 18.17 -0.07 -15.06
N VAL A 95 16.92 -0.26 -15.47
CA VAL A 95 16.15 -1.46 -15.15
C VAL A 95 16.84 -2.72 -15.66
N SER A 96 16.98 -3.71 -14.78
CA SER A 96 17.55 -5.03 -15.04
C SER A 96 16.91 -6.08 -14.15
N LYS A 97 17.29 -7.35 -14.29
CA LYS A 97 16.86 -8.43 -13.41
C LYS A 97 17.28 -8.20 -11.96
N GLU A 98 18.44 -7.59 -11.74
CA GLU A 98 19.00 -7.24 -10.43
C GLU A 98 18.43 -5.95 -9.86
N SER A 99 17.90 -5.08 -10.72
CA SER A 99 17.29 -3.80 -10.37
C SER A 99 15.96 -3.62 -11.10
N PRO A 100 14.93 -4.41 -10.74
CA PRO A 100 13.63 -4.31 -11.36
C PRO A 100 12.85 -3.08 -10.90
N VAL A 101 11.91 -2.63 -11.72
CA VAL A 101 10.90 -1.63 -11.35
C VAL A 101 9.51 -2.25 -11.39
N LEU A 102 8.63 -1.83 -10.49
CA LEU A 102 7.24 -2.24 -10.52
C LEU A 102 6.45 -1.25 -11.39
N ALA A 103 5.80 -1.76 -12.43
CA ALA A 103 4.82 -1.04 -13.22
C ALA A 103 3.41 -1.43 -12.76
N GLU A 104 2.52 -0.45 -12.63
CA GLU A 104 1.15 -0.63 -12.20
C GLU A 104 0.18 0.16 -13.07
N GLU A 105 -1.05 -0.36 -13.25
CA GLU A 105 -2.13 0.48 -13.76
C GLU A 105 -2.32 1.66 -12.82
N MET A 106 -2.57 2.84 -13.37
CA MET A 106 -2.89 4.00 -12.56
C MET A 106 -4.32 3.90 -12.05
N LEU A 107 -4.48 3.65 -10.75
CA LEU A 107 -5.79 3.72 -10.12
C LEU A 107 -6.32 5.15 -10.17
N ARG A 108 -7.60 5.31 -10.55
CA ARG A 108 -8.29 6.59 -10.60
C ARG A 108 -9.47 6.57 -9.63
N GLY A 109 -9.59 7.62 -8.85
CA GLY A 109 -10.64 7.73 -7.87
C GLY A 109 -10.20 8.56 -6.67
N ARG A 110 -10.99 8.53 -5.60
CA ARG A 110 -10.61 9.12 -4.32
C ARG A 110 -9.62 8.20 -3.63
N GLU A 111 -8.54 8.75 -3.14
CA GLU A 111 -7.52 8.01 -2.40
C GLU A 111 -7.77 8.12 -0.90
N HIS A 112 -7.62 7.01 -0.23
CA HIS A 112 -7.90 6.84 1.19
C HIS A 112 -6.83 5.98 1.85
N SER A 113 -6.78 6.02 3.18
CA SER A 113 -6.04 5.02 3.94
C SER A 113 -6.95 4.25 4.89
N PHE A 114 -6.45 3.11 5.36
CA PHE A 114 -7.09 2.27 6.36
C PHE A 114 -5.99 1.75 7.30
N GLU A 115 -6.07 2.13 8.55
CA GLU A 115 -5.12 1.77 9.59
C GLU A 115 -5.71 0.72 10.51
N THR A 116 -4.88 -0.23 10.95
CA THR A 116 -5.29 -1.20 11.97
C THR A 116 -4.23 -1.44 13.01
N ILE A 117 -4.69 -1.82 14.20
CA ILE A 117 -3.91 -2.60 15.16
C ILE A 117 -4.51 -4.01 15.13
N THR A 118 -3.68 -4.98 14.78
CA THR A 118 -4.07 -6.39 14.65
C THR A 118 -3.48 -7.19 15.80
N ILE A 119 -4.28 -8.06 16.40
CA ILE A 119 -3.88 -9.01 17.47
C ILE A 119 -4.42 -10.38 17.10
N ASN A 120 -3.54 -11.39 17.07
CA ASN A 120 -3.88 -12.76 16.72
C ASN A 120 -4.66 -12.84 15.39
N GLY A 121 -4.19 -12.12 14.36
CA GLY A 121 -4.76 -12.09 13.03
C GLY A 121 -6.08 -11.30 12.90
N LYS A 122 -6.53 -10.62 13.97
CA LYS A 122 -7.79 -9.87 13.95
C LYS A 122 -7.55 -8.39 14.23
N PRO A 123 -8.04 -7.48 13.38
CA PRO A 123 -8.07 -6.06 13.70
C PRO A 123 -8.89 -5.80 14.98
N VAL A 124 -8.25 -5.24 16.02
CA VAL A 124 -8.91 -4.87 17.28
C VAL A 124 -9.33 -3.41 17.32
N THR A 125 -8.70 -2.59 16.49
CA THR A 125 -9.10 -1.22 16.19
C THR A 125 -8.72 -0.88 14.77
N TRP A 126 -9.47 0.02 14.15
CA TRP A 126 -9.19 0.54 12.84
C TRP A 126 -9.66 2.00 12.69
N SER A 127 -9.11 2.69 11.72
CA SER A 127 -9.54 4.01 11.28
C SER A 127 -9.38 4.14 9.77
N VAL A 128 -10.06 5.11 9.19
CA VAL A 128 -9.88 5.51 7.80
C VAL A 128 -9.44 6.96 7.73
N SER A 129 -8.74 7.32 6.67
CA SER A 129 -8.53 8.73 6.36
C SER A 129 -8.70 8.99 4.87
N ASP A 130 -9.15 10.21 4.54
CA ASP A 130 -9.32 10.71 3.19
C ASP A 130 -8.12 11.57 2.81
N TYR A 131 -7.58 11.39 1.60
CA TYR A 131 -6.45 12.15 1.06
C TYR A 131 -6.95 13.17 0.03
N LEU A 132 -6.63 14.42 0.23
CA LEU A 132 -7.12 15.55 -0.56
C LEU A 132 -5.97 16.51 -0.93
N PRO A 133 -5.50 16.51 -2.16
CA PRO A 133 -5.72 15.54 -3.24
C PRO A 133 -4.94 14.23 -3.02
N THR A 134 -4.79 13.37 -4.05
CA THR A 134 -4.04 12.12 -3.95
C THR A 134 -2.55 12.36 -3.66
N CYS A 135 -1.88 11.38 -3.04
CA CYS A 135 -0.44 11.49 -2.73
C CYS A 135 0.42 11.73 -3.99
N LEU A 136 0.09 11.05 -5.10
CA LEU A 136 0.84 11.23 -6.36
C LEU A 136 0.67 12.64 -6.93
N GLU A 137 -0.53 13.18 -6.88
CA GLU A 137 -0.83 14.52 -7.37
C GLU A 137 -0.04 15.60 -6.61
N VAL A 138 0.11 15.45 -5.29
CA VAL A 138 0.92 16.35 -4.47
C VAL A 138 2.42 16.22 -4.80
N VAL A 139 2.91 15.00 -5.03
CA VAL A 139 4.33 14.79 -5.40
C VAL A 139 4.64 15.40 -6.77
N GLU A 140 3.71 15.30 -7.72
CA GLU A 140 3.84 15.91 -9.05
C GLU A 140 3.70 17.45 -9.02
N ASN A 141 3.00 17.99 -8.01
CA ASN A 141 2.68 19.41 -7.88
C ASN A 141 3.03 19.93 -6.47
N PRO A 142 4.29 20.12 -6.14
CA PRO A 142 4.73 20.41 -4.77
C PRO A 142 4.24 21.75 -4.20
N TRP A 143 3.58 22.58 -5.01
CA TRP A 143 2.89 23.82 -4.58
C TRP A 143 1.46 23.60 -4.09
N ILE A 144 0.89 22.41 -4.28
CA ILE A 144 -0.44 22.07 -3.80
C ILE A 144 -0.36 21.64 -2.33
N GLN A 145 -1.27 22.18 -1.54
CA GLN A 145 -1.40 21.74 -0.15
C GLN A 145 -2.12 20.40 -0.10
N TRP A 146 -1.54 19.46 0.65
CA TRP A 146 -2.16 18.18 0.96
C TRP A 146 -2.92 18.23 2.28
N ALA A 147 -4.11 17.68 2.31
CA ALA A 147 -4.90 17.48 3.51
C ALA A 147 -5.18 15.99 3.72
N CYS A 148 -5.09 15.57 4.98
CA CYS A 148 -5.49 14.24 5.42
C CYS A 148 -6.57 14.42 6.49
N VAL A 149 -7.76 13.86 6.24
CA VAL A 149 -8.94 14.03 7.09
C VAL A 149 -9.39 12.67 7.60
N LEU A 150 -9.55 12.54 8.93
CA LEU A 150 -10.24 11.40 9.51
C LEU A 150 -11.74 11.74 9.56
N PRO A 151 -12.61 11.01 8.85
CA PRO A 151 -14.04 11.22 8.90
C PRO A 151 -14.59 10.85 10.29
N ARG A 152 -15.68 11.51 10.71
CA ARG A 152 -16.38 11.15 11.96
C ARG A 152 -17.35 9.98 11.76
N GLU A 153 -17.91 9.91 10.56
CA GLU A 153 -18.93 8.95 10.18
C GLU A 153 -18.30 7.69 9.56
N GLU A 154 -17.55 6.93 10.37
CA GLU A 154 -16.93 5.68 9.93
C GLU A 154 -17.95 4.58 9.55
N ASN A 155 -19.21 4.76 9.89
CA ASN A 155 -20.30 3.85 9.54
C ASN A 155 -20.78 3.99 8.08
N GLU A 156 -20.24 4.91 7.30
CA GLU A 156 -20.58 5.01 5.89
C GLU A 156 -20.27 3.70 5.14
N PRO A 157 -21.15 3.29 4.20
CA PRO A 157 -21.01 2.01 3.51
C PRO A 157 -19.65 1.80 2.82
N VAL A 158 -19.02 2.87 2.32
CA VAL A 158 -17.72 2.82 1.66
C VAL A 158 -16.61 2.45 2.65
N TYR A 159 -16.61 3.03 3.85
CA TYR A 159 -15.62 2.74 4.88
C TYR A 159 -15.79 1.34 5.47
N GLN A 160 -17.03 0.89 5.63
CA GLN A 160 -17.32 -0.48 6.07
C GLN A 160 -16.84 -1.52 5.03
N LYS A 161 -17.02 -1.24 3.73
CA LYS A 161 -16.46 -2.07 2.65
C LYS A 161 -14.92 -2.08 2.69
N ALA A 162 -14.29 -0.93 2.93
CA ALA A 162 -12.84 -0.81 3.06
C ALA A 162 -12.32 -1.59 4.27
N ALA A 163 -13.01 -1.51 5.43
CA ALA A 163 -12.66 -2.27 6.62
C ALA A 163 -12.74 -3.79 6.39
N ALA A 164 -13.82 -4.26 5.74
CA ALA A 164 -13.96 -5.65 5.36
C ALA A 164 -12.87 -6.11 4.37
N MET A 165 -12.51 -5.27 3.40
CA MET A 165 -11.43 -5.51 2.46
C MET A 165 -10.06 -5.55 3.17
N GLY A 166 -9.78 -4.59 4.05
CA GLY A 166 -8.53 -4.52 4.81
C GLY A 166 -8.35 -5.71 5.75
N THR A 167 -9.42 -6.17 6.41
CA THR A 167 -9.40 -7.40 7.23
C THR A 167 -9.00 -8.61 6.40
N LYS A 168 -9.58 -8.78 5.22
CA LYS A 168 -9.21 -9.86 4.28
C LYS A 168 -7.77 -9.74 3.79
N CYS A 169 -7.23 -8.52 3.64
CA CYS A 169 -5.82 -8.33 3.29
C CYS A 169 -4.90 -8.85 4.40
N ILE A 170 -5.22 -8.55 5.66
CA ILE A 170 -4.47 -9.01 6.83
C ILE A 170 -4.44 -10.54 6.89
N GLU A 171 -5.59 -11.17 6.69
CA GLU A 171 -5.72 -12.64 6.62
C GLU A 171 -4.90 -13.23 5.46
N ALA A 172 -5.05 -12.66 4.25
CA ALA A 172 -4.36 -13.14 3.04
C ALA A 172 -2.83 -13.03 3.12
N LEU A 173 -2.34 -12.01 3.82
CA LEU A 173 -0.91 -11.76 4.02
C LEU A 173 -0.36 -12.46 5.29
N GLY A 174 -1.23 -13.01 6.12
CA GLY A 174 -0.85 -13.79 7.31
C GLY A 174 -0.27 -12.95 8.44
N LEU A 175 -0.73 -11.70 8.62
CA LEU A 175 -0.30 -10.87 9.74
C LEU A 175 -0.94 -11.39 11.03
N ASP A 176 -0.09 -11.69 12.00
CA ASP A 176 -0.53 -12.11 13.34
C ASP A 176 -0.73 -10.90 14.26
N ASN A 177 0.32 -10.12 14.49
CA ASN A 177 0.27 -8.94 15.36
C ASN A 177 0.99 -7.75 14.74
N GLY A 178 0.41 -6.55 14.91
CA GLY A 178 1.06 -5.31 14.50
C GLY A 178 0.14 -4.25 13.93
N PHE A 179 0.76 -3.10 13.62
CA PHE A 179 0.13 -2.05 12.83
C PHE A 179 0.11 -2.42 11.35
N THR A 180 -0.98 -2.04 10.67
CA THR A 180 -0.98 -1.91 9.20
C THR A 180 -1.45 -0.54 8.76
N HIS A 181 -0.96 -0.15 7.61
CA HIS A 181 -1.38 1.03 6.86
C HIS A 181 -1.65 0.58 5.43
N MET A 182 -2.90 0.67 4.99
CA MET A 182 -3.35 0.32 3.66
C MET A 182 -3.81 1.56 2.91
N GLU A 183 -3.27 1.80 1.74
CA GLU A 183 -3.75 2.80 0.79
C GLU A 183 -4.72 2.14 -0.18
N TRP A 184 -5.89 2.74 -0.37
CA TRP A 184 -6.94 2.22 -1.23
C TRP A 184 -7.67 3.33 -1.97
N PHE A 185 -8.33 2.97 -3.06
CA PHE A 185 -9.03 3.89 -3.95
C PHE A 185 -10.50 3.51 -4.07
N GLU A 186 -11.38 4.51 -3.98
CA GLU A 186 -12.76 4.40 -4.41
C GLU A 186 -12.86 4.90 -5.85
N LYS A 187 -13.12 3.98 -6.78
CA LYS A 187 -13.30 4.29 -8.19
C LYS A 187 -14.64 5.00 -8.45
N ALA A 188 -14.77 5.68 -9.58
CA ALA A 188 -16.01 6.39 -9.96
C ALA A 188 -17.26 5.50 -10.03
N ASN A 189 -17.09 4.19 -10.23
CA ASN A 189 -18.17 3.20 -10.23
C ASN A 189 -18.50 2.63 -8.83
N GLY A 190 -17.85 3.14 -7.76
CA GLY A 190 -18.02 2.68 -6.38
C GLY A 190 -17.28 1.38 -6.03
N GLU A 191 -16.49 0.83 -6.97
CA GLU A 191 -15.58 -0.29 -6.66
C GLU A 191 -14.37 0.20 -5.87
N LEU A 192 -13.88 -0.65 -4.97
CA LEU A 192 -12.65 -0.40 -4.24
C LEU A 192 -11.48 -1.12 -4.88
N ALA A 193 -10.29 -0.52 -4.78
CA ALA A 193 -9.05 -1.15 -5.21
C ALA A 193 -7.92 -0.85 -4.22
N ILE A 194 -7.12 -1.86 -3.88
CA ILE A 194 -5.99 -1.75 -3.00
C ILE A 194 -4.80 -1.17 -3.78
N GLY A 195 -4.25 -0.06 -3.31
CA GLY A 195 -3.00 0.51 -3.78
C GLY A 195 -1.79 -0.21 -3.18
N GLU A 196 -1.71 -0.19 -1.86
CA GLU A 196 -0.62 -0.78 -1.08
C GLU A 196 -1.09 -1.12 0.34
N ILE A 197 -0.48 -2.11 0.97
CA ILE A 197 -0.59 -2.33 2.41
C ILE A 197 0.79 -2.61 3.00
N ALA A 198 1.13 -1.94 4.08
CA ALA A 198 2.42 -2.06 4.76
C ALA A 198 2.23 -2.37 6.24
N GLN A 199 3.08 -3.23 6.80
CA GLN A 199 3.12 -3.52 8.25
C GLN A 199 3.94 -2.43 8.97
N ARG A 200 3.32 -1.30 9.24
CA ARG A 200 3.91 -0.17 9.96
C ARG A 200 2.83 0.81 10.42
N PRO A 201 3.09 1.65 11.42
CA PRO A 201 2.28 2.84 11.66
C PRO A 201 2.30 3.77 10.43
N PRO A 202 1.21 4.48 10.13
CA PRO A 202 1.16 5.49 9.08
C PRO A 202 2.06 6.69 9.38
N GLY A 203 2.37 7.46 8.34
CA GLY A 203 3.01 8.77 8.45
C GLY A 203 2.02 9.90 8.74
N ALA A 204 2.42 11.15 8.43
CA ALA A 204 1.56 12.34 8.39
C ALA A 204 0.72 12.59 9.67
N ASN A 205 1.19 12.16 10.84
CA ASN A 205 0.47 12.23 12.11
C ASN A 205 -0.85 11.42 12.16
N ILE A 206 -1.14 10.57 11.19
CA ILE A 206 -2.39 9.77 11.13
C ILE A 206 -2.54 8.94 12.41
N THR A 207 -1.47 8.27 12.90
CA THR A 207 -1.53 7.53 14.16
C THR A 207 -2.01 8.39 15.34
N ARG A 208 -1.53 9.64 15.43
CA ARG A 208 -1.95 10.58 16.46
C ARG A 208 -3.40 11.02 16.27
N MET A 209 -3.79 11.30 15.02
CA MET A 209 -5.18 11.68 14.70
C MET A 209 -6.14 10.53 15.03
N THR A 210 -5.79 9.28 14.68
CA THR A 210 -6.54 8.08 15.08
C THR A 210 -6.71 8.02 16.59
N GLY A 211 -5.64 8.23 17.35
CA GLY A 211 -5.70 8.25 18.82
C GLY A 211 -6.66 9.29 19.37
N LEU A 212 -6.62 10.50 18.82
CA LEU A 212 -7.52 11.59 19.23
C LEU A 212 -8.97 11.35 18.81
N GLY A 213 -9.20 10.74 17.63
CA GLY A 213 -10.54 10.45 17.12
C GLY A 213 -11.25 9.33 17.90
N HIS A 214 -10.49 8.35 18.39
CA HIS A 214 -11.03 7.16 19.08
C HIS A 214 -10.80 7.16 20.60
N ASP A 215 -10.24 8.25 21.16
CA ASP A 215 -9.90 8.38 22.57
C ASP A 215 -9.03 7.21 23.09
N ILE A 216 -8.04 6.82 22.30
CA ILE A 216 -7.07 5.77 22.62
C ILE A 216 -5.63 6.28 22.50
N ASP A 217 -4.69 5.60 23.15
CA ASP A 217 -3.26 5.70 22.83
C ASP A 217 -2.86 4.54 21.92
N PRO A 218 -2.73 4.77 20.59
CA PRO A 218 -2.44 3.70 19.64
C PRO A 218 -1.09 3.04 19.88
N TYR A 219 -0.10 3.78 20.38
CA TYR A 219 1.23 3.23 20.67
C TYR A 219 1.20 2.32 21.89
N ARG A 220 0.44 2.70 22.92
CA ARG A 220 0.21 1.85 24.07
C ARG A 220 -0.61 0.61 23.70
N ALA A 221 -1.66 0.77 22.91
CA ALA A 221 -2.46 -0.35 22.42
C ALA A 221 -1.59 -1.35 21.65
N TRP A 222 -0.70 -0.85 20.79
CA TRP A 222 0.25 -1.70 20.08
C TRP A 222 1.27 -2.37 20.98
N ALA A 223 1.77 -1.68 21.99
CA ALA A 223 2.76 -2.25 22.92
C ALA A 223 2.16 -3.38 23.80
N LEU A 224 0.84 -3.38 23.94
CA LEU A 224 0.09 -4.41 24.70
C LEU A 224 -0.36 -5.59 23.80
N ALA A 225 -0.29 -5.43 22.47
CA ALA A 225 -0.58 -6.44 21.46
C ALA A 225 0.61 -7.41 21.25
#